data_bf783467abde970215ccf0be1c3c7b17
#
_entry.id   bf783467abde970215ccf0be1c3c7b17
#
_cell.length_a   1.000
_cell.length_b   1.000
_cell.length_c   1.000
_cell.angle_alpha   90.00
_cell.angle_beta   90.00
_cell.angle_gamma   90.00
#
_symmetry.space_group_name_H-M   'P 1'
#
loop_
_entity.id
_entity.type
_entity.pdbx_description
1 polymer ?
#
loop_
_entity_poly.entity_id
_entity_poly.type
_entity_poly.pdbx_seq_one_letter_code
_entity_poly.pdbx_strand_id
1 'polypeptide(L)'
;MGRMLLEAALKDDGVTLAGAFDVSGSPAIGQTVEQLTGLPSKVRVSDDLAAGLRDVDCLIDFTRPQGTLEHLELCRRAGVAMVIGTTGFEAEGKEQIAAAARDIPVVFAPNMAVGVNLVFKLLDTAARILNQGYDIEIVEAHHRMKVDAPSGTALRMGEVVAAALGRNLEECAVYGREGVTGERDPSTIGFATVRGGDVVGDHTAMFCGIGERVEITH
;
A
#
# COMPACT_ATOMS: atom_id res chain seq x y z
N MET A 1 -1.80 -11.98 -4.07
CA MET A 1 -2.78 -11.28 -3.21
C MET A 1 -4.19 -11.82 -3.39
N GLY A 2 -4.78 -11.86 -4.58
CA GLY A 2 -6.17 -12.26 -4.77
C GLY A 2 -6.58 -13.56 -4.06
N ARG A 3 -5.79 -14.63 -4.20
CA ARG A 3 -6.04 -15.89 -3.50
C ARG A 3 -6.12 -15.72 -1.98
N MET A 4 -5.22 -14.96 -1.38
CA MET A 4 -5.22 -14.69 0.07
C MET A 4 -6.45 -13.91 0.53
N LEU A 5 -6.93 -12.98 -0.30
CA LEU A 5 -8.17 -12.24 -0.05
C LEU A 5 -9.39 -13.16 -0.11
N LEU A 6 -9.45 -14.06 -1.10
CA LEU A 6 -10.51 -15.06 -1.19
C LEU A 6 -10.54 -15.98 0.03
N GLU A 7 -9.36 -16.47 0.47
CA GLU A 7 -9.23 -17.28 1.70
C GLU A 7 -9.68 -16.53 2.93
N ALA A 8 -9.32 -15.25 3.07
CA ALA A 8 -9.72 -14.43 4.20
C ALA A 8 -11.24 -14.19 4.21
N ALA A 9 -11.83 -13.83 3.06
CA ALA A 9 -13.27 -13.63 2.94
C ALA A 9 -14.09 -14.89 3.26
N LEU A 10 -13.59 -16.07 2.85
CA LEU A 10 -14.26 -17.34 3.14
C LEU A 10 -14.16 -17.78 4.61
N LYS A 11 -13.24 -17.22 5.39
CA LYS A 11 -13.05 -17.52 6.81
C LYS A 11 -13.71 -16.51 7.74
N ASP A 12 -14.21 -15.42 7.22
CA ASP A 12 -14.81 -14.33 7.99
C ASP A 12 -16.35 -14.44 7.93
N ASP A 13 -16.96 -14.59 9.09
CA ASP A 13 -18.43 -14.72 9.20
C ASP A 13 -19.17 -13.39 8.94
N GLY A 14 -18.45 -12.27 8.92
CA GLY A 14 -19.00 -10.91 8.70
C GLY A 14 -19.18 -10.56 7.23
N VAL A 15 -18.64 -11.37 6.29
CA VAL A 15 -18.70 -11.11 4.85
C VAL A 15 -19.16 -12.34 4.08
N THR A 16 -19.78 -12.11 2.92
CA THR A 16 -20.14 -13.17 1.99
C THR A 16 -19.39 -12.96 0.69
N LEU A 17 -18.63 -13.95 0.24
CA LEU A 17 -17.96 -13.90 -1.05
C LEU A 17 -18.99 -14.05 -2.17
N ALA A 18 -19.34 -12.94 -2.82
CA ALA A 18 -20.32 -12.87 -3.89
C ALA A 18 -19.69 -13.09 -5.28
N GLY A 19 -18.43 -12.68 -5.49
CA GLY A 19 -17.74 -12.80 -6.76
C GLY A 19 -16.22 -12.89 -6.61
N ALA A 20 -15.55 -13.37 -7.64
CA ALA A 20 -14.10 -13.39 -7.79
C ALA A 20 -13.76 -13.04 -9.25
N PHE A 21 -12.82 -12.12 -9.43
CA PHE A 21 -12.51 -11.56 -10.75
C PHE A 21 -11.02 -11.59 -11.03
N ASP A 22 -10.69 -11.83 -12.29
CA ASP A 22 -9.32 -11.76 -12.79
C ASP A 22 -9.31 -11.21 -14.23
N VAL A 23 -8.13 -10.81 -14.71
CA VAL A 23 -7.95 -10.31 -16.06
C VAL A 23 -8.35 -11.36 -17.10
N SER A 24 -8.96 -10.93 -18.21
CA SER A 24 -9.31 -11.80 -19.32
C SER A 24 -8.09 -12.58 -19.81
N GLY A 25 -8.27 -13.88 -20.04
CA GLY A 25 -7.18 -14.79 -20.40
C GLY A 25 -6.39 -15.37 -19.22
N SER A 26 -6.70 -15.00 -18.00
CA SER A 26 -6.12 -15.65 -16.81
C SER A 26 -6.51 -17.13 -16.77
N PRO A 27 -5.58 -18.03 -16.41
CA PRO A 27 -5.87 -19.45 -16.24
C PRO A 27 -6.87 -19.73 -15.10
N ALA A 28 -7.14 -18.77 -14.24
CA ALA A 28 -8.12 -18.89 -13.17
C ALA A 28 -9.56 -18.75 -13.65
N ILE A 29 -9.81 -18.12 -14.80
CA ILE A 29 -11.17 -17.90 -15.33
C ILE A 29 -11.93 -19.22 -15.48
N GLY A 30 -13.16 -19.25 -14.95
CA GLY A 30 -14.03 -20.43 -14.95
C GLY A 30 -13.75 -21.43 -13.82
N GLN A 31 -12.59 -21.38 -13.16
CA GLN A 31 -12.33 -22.21 -11.99
C GLN A 31 -13.19 -21.74 -10.80
N THR A 32 -13.53 -22.69 -9.91
CA THR A 32 -14.17 -22.33 -8.64
C THR A 32 -13.13 -21.80 -7.67
N VAL A 33 -13.56 -20.92 -6.76
CA VAL A 33 -12.70 -20.45 -5.67
C VAL A 33 -12.23 -21.61 -4.80
N GLU A 34 -13.02 -22.68 -4.66
CA GLU A 34 -12.61 -23.91 -3.98
C GLU A 34 -11.39 -24.57 -4.65
N GLN A 35 -11.35 -24.62 -5.98
CA GLN A 35 -10.20 -25.16 -6.73
C GLN A 35 -8.93 -24.33 -6.52
N LEU A 36 -9.08 -23.03 -6.29
CA LEU A 36 -7.94 -22.11 -6.06
C LEU A 36 -7.45 -22.13 -4.62
N THR A 37 -8.34 -22.25 -3.63
CA THR A 37 -8.05 -22.03 -2.21
C THR A 37 -8.07 -23.31 -1.38
N GLY A 38 -8.77 -24.36 -1.85
CA GLY A 38 -9.08 -25.56 -1.07
C GLY A 38 -10.20 -25.38 -0.04
N LEU A 39 -10.84 -24.21 0.02
CA LEU A 39 -11.95 -23.92 0.93
C LEU A 39 -13.28 -24.03 0.18
N PRO A 40 -14.35 -24.55 0.80
CA PRO A 40 -15.64 -24.76 0.15
C PRO A 40 -16.22 -23.45 -0.42
N SER A 41 -16.44 -23.41 -1.74
CA SER A 41 -17.06 -22.28 -2.42
C SER A 41 -17.54 -22.66 -3.81
N LYS A 42 -18.75 -22.22 -4.18
CA LYS A 42 -19.30 -22.39 -5.52
C LYS A 42 -19.02 -21.21 -6.45
N VAL A 43 -18.47 -20.10 -5.91
CA VAL A 43 -18.12 -18.90 -6.68
C VAL A 43 -17.09 -19.27 -7.73
N ARG A 44 -17.31 -18.80 -8.97
CA ARG A 44 -16.37 -18.98 -10.09
C ARG A 44 -15.66 -17.67 -10.39
N VAL A 45 -14.40 -17.77 -10.76
CA VAL A 45 -13.65 -16.62 -11.25
C VAL A 45 -14.17 -16.21 -12.63
N SER A 46 -14.45 -14.92 -12.79
CA SER A 46 -14.96 -14.32 -14.02
C SER A 46 -14.08 -13.15 -14.46
N ASP A 47 -14.13 -12.79 -15.73
CA ASP A 47 -13.56 -11.55 -16.26
C ASP A 47 -14.65 -10.48 -16.55
N ASP A 48 -15.92 -10.79 -16.28
CA ASP A 48 -17.04 -9.85 -16.40
C ASP A 48 -17.36 -9.21 -15.04
N LEU A 49 -16.59 -8.20 -14.69
CA LEU A 49 -16.81 -7.45 -13.46
C LEU A 49 -18.14 -6.69 -13.49
N ALA A 50 -18.52 -6.13 -14.65
CA ALA A 50 -19.74 -5.34 -14.77
C ALA A 50 -20.99 -6.15 -14.45
N ALA A 51 -21.06 -7.40 -14.92
CA ALA A 51 -22.14 -8.32 -14.56
C ALA A 51 -22.07 -8.74 -13.09
N GLY A 52 -20.86 -8.90 -12.56
CA GLY A 52 -20.62 -9.38 -11.20
C GLY A 52 -20.88 -8.37 -10.08
N LEU A 53 -21.00 -7.08 -10.38
CA LEU A 53 -21.25 -6.03 -9.39
C LEU A 53 -22.74 -5.85 -9.00
N ARG A 54 -23.67 -6.59 -9.61
CA ARG A 54 -25.12 -6.32 -9.46
C ARG A 54 -25.66 -6.49 -8.03
N ASP A 55 -25.12 -7.45 -7.29
CA ASP A 55 -25.59 -7.79 -5.94
C ASP A 55 -24.39 -7.79 -4.96
N VAL A 56 -23.51 -6.80 -5.12
CA VAL A 56 -22.27 -6.67 -4.34
C VAL A 56 -22.27 -5.34 -3.60
N ASP A 57 -21.96 -5.36 -2.32
CA ASP A 57 -21.85 -4.14 -1.50
C ASP A 57 -20.48 -3.47 -1.64
N CYS A 58 -19.42 -4.27 -1.83
CA CYS A 58 -18.05 -3.77 -1.84
C CYS A 58 -17.15 -4.63 -2.75
N LEU A 59 -16.32 -3.96 -3.56
CA LEU A 59 -15.23 -4.58 -4.31
C LEU A 59 -13.90 -4.37 -3.58
N ILE A 60 -13.12 -5.44 -3.37
CA ILE A 60 -11.75 -5.37 -2.85
C ILE A 60 -10.80 -5.55 -4.04
N ASP A 61 -9.98 -4.54 -4.31
CA ASP A 61 -9.08 -4.48 -5.47
C ASP A 61 -7.60 -4.36 -5.07
N PHE A 62 -6.81 -5.34 -5.53
CA PHE A 62 -5.34 -5.38 -5.40
C PHE A 62 -4.73 -5.76 -6.75
N THR A 63 -5.08 -5.03 -7.79
CA THR A 63 -4.66 -5.32 -9.16
C THR A 63 -3.46 -4.42 -9.59
N ARG A 64 -3.62 -3.67 -10.67
CA ARG A 64 -2.66 -2.68 -11.16
C ARG A 64 -3.38 -1.35 -11.34
N PRO A 65 -2.67 -0.20 -11.33
CA PRO A 65 -3.30 1.11 -11.42
C PRO A 65 -4.32 1.23 -12.53
N GLN A 66 -3.98 0.80 -13.75
CA GLN A 66 -4.89 0.84 -14.90
C GLN A 66 -6.18 0.03 -14.64
N GLY A 67 -6.04 -1.23 -14.20
CA GLY A 67 -7.21 -2.08 -13.91
C GLY A 67 -8.06 -1.53 -12.76
N THR A 68 -7.41 -1.03 -11.71
CA THR A 68 -8.12 -0.41 -10.58
C THR A 68 -8.96 0.79 -11.02
N LEU A 69 -8.45 1.66 -11.91
CA LEU A 69 -9.20 2.82 -12.39
C LEU A 69 -10.39 2.41 -13.27
N GLU A 70 -10.26 1.37 -14.08
CA GLU A 70 -11.37 0.79 -14.84
C GLU A 70 -12.44 0.19 -13.90
N HIS A 71 -12.02 -0.56 -12.89
CA HIS A 71 -12.90 -1.14 -11.88
C HIS A 71 -13.59 -0.06 -11.03
N LEU A 72 -12.88 1.02 -10.69
CA LEU A 72 -13.41 2.14 -9.94
C LEU A 72 -14.58 2.81 -10.68
N GLU A 73 -14.45 3.01 -11.99
CA GLU A 73 -15.54 3.59 -12.80
C GLU A 73 -16.75 2.66 -12.86
N LEU A 74 -16.55 1.35 -12.95
CA LEU A 74 -17.64 0.36 -12.89
C LEU A 74 -18.33 0.38 -11.52
N CYS A 75 -17.56 0.39 -10.41
CA CYS A 75 -18.09 0.50 -9.07
C CYS A 75 -18.88 1.79 -8.86
N ARG A 76 -18.36 2.93 -9.34
CA ARG A 76 -19.04 4.23 -9.28
C ARG A 76 -20.40 4.20 -9.98
N ARG A 77 -20.48 3.62 -11.18
CA ARG A 77 -21.74 3.48 -11.93
C ARG A 77 -22.73 2.54 -11.27
N ALA A 78 -22.23 1.49 -10.62
CA ALA A 78 -23.05 0.51 -9.92
C ALA A 78 -23.45 0.94 -8.49
N GLY A 79 -22.83 2.01 -7.95
CA GLY A 79 -23.04 2.43 -6.55
C GLY A 79 -22.38 1.50 -5.53
N VAL A 80 -21.36 0.72 -5.93
CA VAL A 80 -20.66 -0.27 -5.12
C VAL A 80 -19.47 0.37 -4.44
N ALA A 81 -19.30 0.16 -3.12
CA ALA A 81 -18.13 0.62 -2.37
C ALA A 81 -16.84 -0.06 -2.86
N MET A 82 -15.68 0.56 -2.63
CA MET A 82 -14.41 -0.01 -3.08
C MET A 82 -13.30 0.07 -2.03
N VAL A 83 -12.58 -1.04 -1.84
CA VAL A 83 -11.34 -1.09 -1.06
C VAL A 83 -10.17 -1.26 -2.03
N ILE A 84 -9.29 -0.27 -2.10
CA ILE A 84 -8.16 -0.21 -3.02
C ILE A 84 -6.85 -0.40 -2.25
N GLY A 85 -6.19 -1.53 -2.48
CA GLY A 85 -4.84 -1.83 -1.99
C GLY A 85 -3.77 -1.79 -3.08
N THR A 86 -4.15 -1.47 -4.31
CA THR A 86 -3.24 -1.24 -5.43
C THR A 86 -2.37 -0.01 -5.16
N THR A 87 -1.09 -0.11 -5.47
CA THR A 87 -0.10 0.97 -5.31
C THR A 87 0.47 1.39 -6.66
N GLY A 88 1.25 2.47 -6.70
CA GLY A 88 1.92 2.94 -7.91
C GLY A 88 1.06 3.85 -8.80
N PHE A 89 0.03 4.49 -8.25
CA PHE A 89 -0.75 5.49 -8.99
C PHE A 89 0.04 6.79 -9.15
N GLU A 90 0.01 7.33 -10.35
CA GLU A 90 0.40 8.70 -10.64
C GLU A 90 -0.60 9.70 -10.03
N ALA A 91 -0.24 11.00 -10.03
CA ALA A 91 -1.08 12.06 -9.45
C ALA A 91 -2.51 12.05 -10.02
N GLU A 92 -2.66 11.93 -11.35
CA GLU A 92 -3.95 11.87 -12.04
C GLU A 92 -4.82 10.70 -11.56
N GLY A 93 -4.23 9.51 -11.36
CA GLY A 93 -4.97 8.34 -10.85
C GLY A 93 -5.46 8.56 -9.41
N LYS A 94 -4.66 9.20 -8.56
CA LYS A 94 -5.07 9.57 -7.21
C LYS A 94 -6.21 10.60 -7.22
N GLU A 95 -6.20 11.55 -8.15
CA GLU A 95 -7.30 12.51 -8.33
C GLU A 95 -8.59 11.83 -8.78
N GLN A 96 -8.51 10.84 -9.68
CA GLN A 96 -9.67 10.05 -10.10
C GLN A 96 -10.27 9.27 -8.92
N ILE A 97 -9.43 8.65 -8.07
CA ILE A 97 -9.89 7.97 -6.86
C ILE A 97 -10.58 8.96 -5.90
N ALA A 98 -9.97 10.13 -5.67
CA ALA A 98 -10.54 11.17 -4.82
C ALA A 98 -11.87 11.73 -5.38
N ALA A 99 -12.01 11.81 -6.69
CA ALA A 99 -13.26 12.22 -7.35
C ALA A 99 -14.36 11.16 -7.16
N ALA A 100 -14.06 9.87 -7.38
CA ALA A 100 -15.00 8.78 -7.20
C ALA A 100 -15.46 8.62 -5.74
N ALA A 101 -14.58 8.94 -4.78
CA ALA A 101 -14.91 8.91 -3.35
C ALA A 101 -15.99 9.93 -2.92
N ARG A 102 -16.41 10.83 -3.80
CA ARG A 102 -17.57 11.72 -3.59
C ARG A 102 -18.90 11.03 -3.92
N ASP A 103 -18.85 9.99 -4.75
CA ASP A 103 -20.04 9.29 -5.26
C ASP A 103 -20.26 7.96 -4.53
N ILE A 104 -19.17 7.23 -4.17
CA ILE A 104 -19.19 5.95 -3.49
C ILE A 104 -18.20 5.92 -2.32
N PRO A 105 -18.43 5.10 -1.28
CA PRO A 105 -17.43 4.87 -0.23
C PRO A 105 -16.16 4.24 -0.80
N VAL A 106 -14.99 4.85 -0.55
CA VAL A 106 -13.69 4.33 -0.97
C VAL A 106 -12.73 4.29 0.21
N VAL A 107 -12.12 3.12 0.44
CA VAL A 107 -10.94 2.96 1.30
C VAL A 107 -9.73 2.78 0.40
N PHE A 108 -8.82 3.74 0.40
CA PHE A 108 -7.58 3.69 -0.38
C PHE A 108 -6.38 3.78 0.55
N ALA A 109 -5.58 2.73 0.63
CA ALA A 109 -4.37 2.70 1.43
C ALA A 109 -3.28 1.82 0.80
N PRO A 110 -2.01 2.25 0.83
CA PRO A 110 -0.89 1.49 0.29
C PRO A 110 -0.57 0.23 1.11
N ASN A 111 -1.04 0.20 2.35
CA ASN A 111 -0.91 -0.94 3.25
C ASN A 111 -2.09 -0.98 4.23
N MET A 112 -2.71 -2.15 4.35
CA MET A 112 -3.88 -2.38 5.23
C MET A 112 -3.49 -2.97 6.59
N ALA A 113 -2.21 -3.26 6.85
CA ALA A 113 -1.77 -3.80 8.13
C ALA A 113 -1.95 -2.78 9.24
N VAL A 114 -2.60 -3.17 10.32
CA VAL A 114 -2.86 -2.31 11.49
C VAL A 114 -1.54 -1.81 12.08
N GLY A 115 -0.52 -2.68 12.19
CA GLY A 115 0.80 -2.33 12.71
C GLY A 115 1.50 -1.25 11.88
N VAL A 116 1.44 -1.33 10.54
CA VAL A 116 2.02 -0.32 9.65
C VAL A 116 1.32 1.04 9.83
N ASN A 117 -0.01 1.03 9.91
CA ASN A 117 -0.78 2.27 10.10
C ASN A 117 -0.56 2.88 11.51
N LEU A 118 -0.35 2.04 12.52
CA LEU A 118 0.09 2.51 13.84
C LEU A 118 1.47 3.18 13.75
N VAL A 119 2.42 2.58 13.03
CA VAL A 119 3.75 3.17 12.82
C VAL A 119 3.65 4.53 12.14
N PHE A 120 2.82 4.69 11.10
CA PHE A 120 2.60 6.01 10.49
C PHE A 120 2.11 7.05 11.50
N LYS A 121 1.21 6.68 12.41
CA LYS A 121 0.74 7.57 13.46
C LYS A 121 1.82 7.92 14.48
N LEU A 122 2.64 6.94 14.87
CA LEU A 122 3.78 7.15 15.76
C LEU A 122 4.82 8.06 15.09
N LEU A 123 5.10 7.91 13.80
CA LEU A 123 6.02 8.75 13.05
C LEU A 123 5.55 10.20 12.96
N ASP A 124 4.27 10.46 12.69
CA ASP A 124 3.71 11.82 12.72
C ASP A 124 3.94 12.47 14.09
N THR A 125 3.67 11.73 15.16
CA THR A 125 3.86 12.23 16.53
C THR A 125 5.33 12.47 16.85
N ALA A 126 6.21 11.51 16.53
CA ALA A 126 7.65 11.61 16.78
C ALA A 126 8.27 12.78 16.00
N ALA A 127 7.94 12.93 14.72
CA ALA A 127 8.47 14.00 13.88
C ALA A 127 8.07 15.39 14.40
N ARG A 128 6.86 15.56 14.92
CA ARG A 128 6.43 16.84 15.51
C ARG A 128 7.17 17.18 16.79
N ILE A 129 7.57 16.19 17.58
CA ILE A 129 8.33 16.38 18.83
C ILE A 129 9.82 16.54 18.54
N LEU A 130 10.38 15.69 17.67
CA LEU A 130 11.80 15.64 17.30
C LEU A 130 12.07 16.49 16.03
N ASN A 131 11.48 17.69 15.98
CA ASN A 131 11.46 18.52 14.78
C ASN A 131 12.73 19.37 14.58
N GLN A 132 13.64 19.40 15.55
CA GLN A 132 14.90 20.14 15.48
C GLN A 132 16.03 19.32 16.08
N GLY A 133 17.20 19.35 15.43
CA GLY A 133 18.41 18.70 15.91
C GLY A 133 18.44 17.18 15.69
N TYR A 134 17.51 16.64 14.90
CA TYR A 134 17.48 15.22 14.54
C TYR A 134 17.58 15.03 13.03
N ASP A 135 18.51 14.18 12.63
CA ASP A 135 18.63 13.65 11.29
C ASP A 135 17.66 12.48 11.10
N ILE A 136 17.04 12.40 9.94
CA ILE A 136 16.00 11.40 9.68
C ILE A 136 16.46 10.46 8.58
N GLU A 137 16.50 9.17 8.89
CA GLU A 137 16.86 8.10 7.97
C GLU A 137 15.80 6.99 8.00
N ILE A 138 15.43 6.49 6.83
CA ILE A 138 14.51 5.37 6.68
C ILE A 138 15.26 4.22 6.05
N VAL A 139 15.29 3.08 6.74
CA VAL A 139 15.91 1.85 6.26
C VAL A 139 14.83 0.81 6.03
N GLU A 140 14.86 0.16 4.87
CA GLU A 140 13.93 -0.92 4.56
C GLU A 140 14.63 -2.15 3.99
N ALA A 141 14.13 -3.33 4.32
CA ALA A 141 14.63 -4.58 3.81
C ALA A 141 13.50 -5.46 3.29
N HIS A 142 13.65 -6.06 2.11
CA HIS A 142 12.71 -7.01 1.52
C HIS A 142 13.44 -8.14 0.80
N HIS A 143 12.66 -9.15 0.43
CA HIS A 143 13.12 -10.29 -0.34
C HIS A 143 13.72 -9.87 -1.70
N ARG A 144 14.61 -10.73 -2.22
CA ARG A 144 15.33 -10.50 -3.50
C ARG A 144 14.43 -10.28 -4.72
N MET A 145 13.17 -10.72 -4.65
CA MET A 145 12.20 -10.64 -5.76
C MET A 145 11.44 -9.31 -5.83
N LYS A 146 11.62 -8.42 -4.83
CA LYS A 146 10.96 -7.11 -4.81
C LYS A 146 11.63 -6.17 -5.82
N VAL A 147 10.85 -5.64 -6.75
CA VAL A 147 11.34 -4.86 -7.90
C VAL A 147 11.38 -3.35 -7.66
N ASP A 148 10.50 -2.84 -6.80
CA ASP A 148 10.46 -1.41 -6.43
C ASP A 148 11.43 -1.12 -5.27
N ALA A 149 12.10 0.04 -5.33
CA ALA A 149 12.99 0.55 -4.29
C ALA A 149 13.00 2.11 -4.30
N PRO A 150 12.77 2.75 -3.14
CA PRO A 150 12.30 2.18 -1.89
C PRO A 150 10.90 1.56 -1.98
N SER A 151 10.51 0.75 -0.98
CA SER A 151 9.16 0.20 -0.91
C SER A 151 8.11 1.30 -0.72
N GLY A 152 6.88 1.04 -1.20
CA GLY A 152 5.77 1.97 -1.00
C GLY A 152 5.51 2.32 0.48
N THR A 153 5.75 1.37 1.40
CA THR A 153 5.65 1.61 2.85
C THR A 153 6.75 2.58 3.34
N ALA A 154 7.99 2.39 2.89
CA ALA A 154 9.11 3.29 3.24
C ALA A 154 8.86 4.70 2.70
N LEU A 155 8.41 4.84 1.45
CA LEU A 155 8.03 6.14 0.88
C LEU A 155 6.92 6.80 1.70
N ARG A 156 5.90 6.03 2.10
CA ARG A 156 4.83 6.57 2.94
C ARG A 156 5.30 7.00 4.33
N MET A 157 6.25 6.29 4.93
CA MET A 157 6.91 6.74 6.17
C MET A 157 7.59 8.10 5.97
N GLY A 158 8.33 8.27 4.88
CA GLY A 158 8.97 9.54 4.52
C GLY A 158 7.96 10.66 4.29
N GLU A 159 6.86 10.40 3.56
CA GLU A 159 5.78 11.37 3.34
C GLU A 159 5.17 11.86 4.66
N VAL A 160 4.88 10.92 5.59
CA VAL A 160 4.30 11.25 6.90
C VAL A 160 5.25 12.14 7.70
N VAL A 161 6.53 11.79 7.75
CA VAL A 161 7.56 12.58 8.45
C VAL A 161 7.75 13.94 7.79
N ALA A 162 7.87 14.00 6.46
CA ALA A 162 8.02 15.24 5.72
C ALA A 162 6.82 16.18 5.96
N ALA A 163 5.60 15.67 5.86
CA ALA A 163 4.37 16.43 6.13
C ALA A 163 4.33 16.97 7.57
N ALA A 164 4.70 16.15 8.56
CA ALA A 164 4.74 16.56 9.97
C ALA A 164 5.75 17.69 10.22
N LEU A 165 6.85 17.72 9.44
CA LEU A 165 7.90 18.76 9.50
C LEU A 165 7.65 19.95 8.56
N GLY A 166 6.53 19.96 7.82
CA GLY A 166 6.23 21.01 6.84
C GLY A 166 7.16 20.99 5.62
N ARG A 167 7.71 19.82 5.27
CA ARG A 167 8.62 19.59 4.13
C ARG A 167 7.89 18.89 2.98
N ASN A 168 8.39 19.08 1.76
CA ASN A 168 8.00 18.26 0.60
C ASN A 168 8.99 17.11 0.44
N LEU A 169 8.52 15.86 0.47
CA LEU A 169 9.39 14.69 0.35
C LEU A 169 10.14 14.66 -0.99
N GLU A 170 9.52 15.07 -2.09
CA GLU A 170 10.16 15.10 -3.42
C GLU A 170 11.40 16.01 -3.46
N GLU A 171 11.44 17.06 -2.61
CA GLU A 171 12.53 18.03 -2.55
C GLU A 171 13.60 17.64 -1.54
N CYS A 172 13.25 16.91 -0.46
CA CYS A 172 14.15 16.61 0.64
C CYS A 172 14.60 15.14 0.73
N ALA A 173 14.08 14.24 -0.14
CA ALA A 173 14.48 12.84 -0.13
C ALA A 173 15.88 12.63 -0.72
N VAL A 174 16.68 11.78 -0.06
CA VAL A 174 17.99 11.31 -0.54
C VAL A 174 17.96 9.79 -0.63
N TYR A 175 18.01 9.26 -1.83
CA TYR A 175 17.92 7.82 -2.12
C TYR A 175 19.32 7.19 -2.24
N GLY A 176 19.83 6.72 -1.10
CA GLY A 176 21.17 6.15 -1.01
C GLY A 176 22.29 7.20 -0.96
N ARG A 177 23.46 6.77 -0.50
CA ARG A 177 24.70 7.55 -0.50
C ARG A 177 25.85 6.66 -0.92
N GLU A 178 26.72 7.15 -1.79
CA GLU A 178 27.86 6.39 -2.30
C GLU A 178 29.10 7.31 -2.42
N GLY A 179 30.27 6.80 -2.10
CA GLY A 179 31.53 7.53 -2.20
C GLY A 179 31.68 8.65 -1.15
N VAL A 180 32.30 9.76 -1.54
CA VAL A 180 32.54 10.93 -0.69
C VAL A 180 31.43 11.94 -0.95
N THR A 181 30.43 11.98 -0.07
CA THR A 181 29.20 12.78 -0.24
C THR A 181 29.21 14.13 0.52
N GLY A 182 30.28 14.41 1.27
CA GLY A 182 30.31 15.55 2.19
C GLY A 182 29.45 15.35 3.45
N GLU A 183 29.31 16.40 4.23
CA GLU A 183 28.43 16.38 5.40
C GLU A 183 26.96 16.27 4.99
N ARG A 184 26.19 15.58 5.83
CA ARG A 184 24.76 15.42 5.63
C ARG A 184 24.03 16.76 5.78
N ASP A 185 23.17 17.10 4.84
CA ASP A 185 22.23 18.21 5.00
C ASP A 185 21.11 17.80 5.99
N PRO A 186 20.97 18.51 7.14
CA PRO A 186 19.97 18.19 8.16
C PRO A 186 18.52 18.38 7.68
N SER A 187 18.28 19.08 6.59
CA SER A 187 16.93 19.25 6.01
C SER A 187 16.44 18.02 5.25
N THR A 188 17.32 17.05 4.95
CA THR A 188 16.98 15.88 4.13
C THR A 188 16.35 14.74 4.94
N ILE A 189 15.67 13.84 4.23
CA ILE A 189 15.22 12.53 4.73
C ILE A 189 15.92 11.47 3.88
N GLY A 190 16.78 10.67 4.50
CA GLY A 190 17.54 9.64 3.81
C GLY A 190 16.77 8.32 3.69
N PHE A 191 17.06 7.57 2.63
CA PHE A 191 16.52 6.23 2.41
C PHE A 191 17.66 5.25 2.11
N ALA A 192 17.64 4.10 2.81
CA ALA A 192 18.51 2.97 2.54
C ALA A 192 17.69 1.71 2.26
N THR A 193 18.00 1.02 1.17
CA THR A 193 17.26 -0.14 0.69
C THR A 193 18.11 -1.38 0.73
N VAL A 194 17.62 -2.43 1.37
CA VAL A 194 18.23 -3.76 1.41
C VAL A 194 17.35 -4.77 0.67
N ARG A 195 17.98 -5.62 -0.16
CA ARG A 195 17.34 -6.74 -0.85
C ARG A 195 18.09 -8.02 -0.54
N GLY A 196 17.42 -9.04 0.03
CA GLY A 196 18.07 -10.28 0.39
C GLY A 196 17.10 -11.40 0.75
N GLY A 197 17.45 -12.62 0.41
CA GLY A 197 16.72 -13.82 0.82
C GLY A 197 15.22 -13.75 0.57
N ASP A 198 14.48 -14.06 1.60
CA ASP A 198 13.02 -14.09 1.69
C ASP A 198 12.47 -13.11 2.76
N VAL A 199 13.23 -12.07 3.09
CA VAL A 199 12.80 -11.04 4.05
C VAL A 199 11.43 -10.50 3.65
N VAL A 200 10.47 -10.59 4.54
CA VAL A 200 9.06 -10.28 4.26
C VAL A 200 8.86 -8.78 4.06
N GLY A 201 9.51 -7.96 4.91
CA GLY A 201 9.47 -6.51 4.83
C GLY A 201 9.70 -5.86 6.18
N ASP A 202 10.92 -5.37 6.40
CA ASP A 202 11.31 -4.62 7.59
C ASP A 202 11.42 -3.14 7.22
N HIS A 203 10.92 -2.27 8.09
CA HIS A 203 10.96 -0.83 7.90
C HIS A 203 11.31 -0.14 9.22
N THR A 204 12.37 0.65 9.22
CA THR A 204 12.81 1.41 10.38
C THR A 204 12.98 2.87 10.02
N ALA A 205 12.31 3.76 10.73
CA ALA A 205 12.63 5.18 10.71
C ALA A 205 13.48 5.52 11.94
N MET A 206 14.60 6.17 11.70
CA MET A 206 15.55 6.63 12.71
C MET A 206 15.50 8.15 12.82
N PHE A 207 15.41 8.64 14.04
CA PHE A 207 15.61 10.04 14.42
C PHE A 207 16.91 10.11 15.21
N CYS A 208 17.95 10.65 14.58
CA CYS A 208 19.32 10.65 15.10
C CYS A 208 19.67 12.05 15.63
N GLY A 209 19.63 12.22 16.94
CA GLY A 209 20.09 13.41 17.65
C GLY A 209 21.53 13.29 18.14
N ILE A 210 22.09 14.38 18.67
CA ILE A 210 23.40 14.35 19.31
C ILE A 210 23.25 13.68 20.68
N GLY A 211 23.89 12.52 20.85
CA GLY A 211 23.88 11.76 22.10
C GLY A 211 22.72 10.80 22.27
N GLU A 212 21.73 10.78 21.34
CA GLU A 212 20.63 9.82 21.37
C GLU A 212 20.12 9.46 19.96
N ARG A 213 19.43 8.34 19.88
CA ARG A 213 18.73 7.90 18.68
C ARG A 213 17.41 7.25 19.06
N VAL A 214 16.33 7.63 18.36
CA VAL A 214 15.02 6.99 18.48
C VAL A 214 14.75 6.23 17.20
N GLU A 215 14.30 4.98 17.31
CA GLU A 215 13.93 4.12 16.20
C GLU A 215 12.48 3.67 16.32
N ILE A 216 11.73 3.73 15.22
CA ILE A 216 10.37 3.21 15.11
C ILE A 216 10.37 2.18 13.99
N THR A 217 10.16 0.92 14.35
CA THR A 217 10.31 -0.24 13.46
C THR A 217 9.02 -1.03 13.32
N HIS A 218 8.76 -1.48 12.10
CA HIS A 218 7.76 -2.49 11.76
C HIS A 218 8.42 -3.65 11.04
#